data_ec2be28e0cfd9a5a709af16bf78328cf
#
_entry.id   ec2be28e0cfd9a5a709af16bf78328cf
#
_cell.length_a   1.000
_cell.length_b   1.000
_cell.length_c   1.000
_cell.angle_alpha   90.00
_cell.angle_beta   90.00
_cell.angle_gamma   90.00
#
_symmetry.space_group_name_H-M   'P 1'
#
loop_
_entity.id
_entity.type
_entity.pdbx_description
1 polymer ?
#
loop_
_entity_poly.entity_id
_entity_poly.type
_entity_poly.pdbx_seq_one_letter_code
_entity_poly.pdbx_strand_id
1 'polypeptide(L)'
;MKRKEIFELAKRLAIEYQSDPKKLARELGIIVKYRSFNTYSGCCIRMNGKQLIVVNSNMSKMKKLFVLAHEIAHLLLHPYDTIIIRSFSISENKIEFEANYFAKIFLSESELEFEEDKEIMQLLRNIDIFQ
;
A
#
# COMPACT_ATOMS: atom_id res chain seq x y z
N MET A 1 8.41 -6.10 12.40
CA MET A 1 8.34 -7.34 11.60
C MET A 1 9.55 -7.41 10.68
N LYS A 2 10.15 -8.57 10.57
CA LYS A 2 11.33 -8.76 9.71
C LYS A 2 10.92 -8.76 8.25
N ARG A 3 11.84 -8.38 7.37
CA ARG A 3 11.59 -8.33 5.92
C ARG A 3 11.07 -9.67 5.38
N LYS A 4 11.66 -10.78 5.83
CA LYS A 4 11.21 -12.11 5.44
C LYS A 4 9.76 -12.38 5.81
N GLU A 5 9.35 -11.95 6.99
CA GLU A 5 7.98 -12.10 7.46
C GLU A 5 7.01 -11.27 6.63
N ILE A 6 7.41 -10.06 6.26
CA ILE A 6 6.61 -9.19 5.39
C ILE A 6 6.44 -9.84 4.02
N PHE A 7 7.54 -10.39 3.47
CA PHE A 7 7.50 -11.08 2.19
C PHE A 7 6.53 -12.25 2.22
N GLU A 8 6.62 -13.10 3.23
CA GLU A 8 5.77 -14.27 3.36
C GLU A 8 4.30 -13.89 3.51
N LEU A 9 4.01 -12.88 4.31
CA LEU A 9 2.64 -12.38 4.49
C LEU A 9 2.09 -11.82 3.18
N ALA A 10 2.85 -10.96 2.51
CA ALA A 10 2.41 -10.35 1.27
C ALA A 10 2.17 -11.39 0.17
N LYS A 11 3.05 -12.39 0.06
CA LYS A 11 2.88 -13.47 -0.91
C LYS A 11 1.64 -14.31 -0.63
N ARG A 12 1.44 -14.67 0.63
CA ARG A 12 0.25 -15.45 1.01
C ARG A 12 -1.03 -14.71 0.68
N LEU A 13 -1.09 -13.43 1.02
CA LEU A 13 -2.27 -12.62 0.76
C LEU A 13 -2.45 -12.37 -0.74
N ALA A 14 -1.36 -12.23 -1.49
CA ALA A 14 -1.43 -12.07 -2.94
C ALA A 14 -2.08 -13.30 -3.60
N ILE A 15 -1.72 -14.49 -3.16
CA ILE A 15 -2.30 -15.73 -3.67
C ILE A 15 -3.78 -15.81 -3.27
N GLU A 16 -4.08 -15.57 -2.00
CA GLU A 16 -5.43 -15.72 -1.47
C GLU A 16 -6.41 -14.72 -2.08
N TYR A 17 -5.96 -13.48 -2.32
CA TYR A 17 -6.83 -12.40 -2.83
C TYR A 17 -6.49 -11.99 -4.25
N GLN A 18 -5.70 -12.80 -4.96
CA GLN A 18 -5.41 -12.61 -6.39
C GLN A 18 -4.75 -11.26 -6.68
N SER A 19 -3.88 -10.82 -5.78
CA SER A 19 -3.18 -9.52 -5.87
C SER A 19 -4.12 -8.32 -6.02
N ASP A 20 -5.36 -8.45 -5.57
CA ASP A 20 -6.35 -7.38 -5.65
C ASP A 20 -6.49 -6.71 -4.28
N PRO A 21 -5.97 -5.49 -4.10
CA PRO A 21 -6.04 -4.82 -2.82
C PRO A 21 -7.46 -4.43 -2.42
N LYS A 22 -8.38 -4.31 -3.36
CA LYS A 22 -9.79 -4.03 -3.05
C LYS A 22 -10.44 -5.22 -2.37
N LYS A 23 -10.16 -6.43 -2.85
CA LYS A 23 -10.65 -7.65 -2.21
C LYS A 23 -10.07 -7.81 -0.82
N LEU A 24 -8.76 -7.57 -0.68
CA LEU A 24 -8.11 -7.66 0.62
C LEU A 24 -8.70 -6.67 1.61
N ALA A 25 -8.88 -5.41 1.21
CA ALA A 25 -9.48 -4.40 2.08
C ALA A 25 -10.88 -4.82 2.54
N ARG A 26 -11.68 -5.33 1.63
CA ARG A 26 -13.04 -5.79 1.94
C ARG A 26 -13.02 -6.90 2.98
N GLU A 27 -12.15 -7.89 2.80
CA GLU A 27 -12.05 -9.02 3.73
C GLU A 27 -11.57 -8.58 5.11
N LEU A 28 -10.69 -7.59 5.17
CA LEU A 28 -10.18 -7.05 6.43
C LEU A 28 -11.15 -6.07 7.10
N GLY A 29 -12.29 -5.79 6.47
CA GLY A 29 -13.27 -4.86 7.02
C GLY A 29 -12.82 -3.40 6.95
N ILE A 30 -11.90 -3.07 6.05
CA ILE A 30 -11.39 -1.71 5.86
C ILE A 30 -12.34 -0.94 4.97
N ILE A 31 -12.76 0.24 5.41
CA ILE A 31 -13.56 1.15 4.59
C ILE A 31 -12.61 1.91 3.67
N VAL A 32 -12.87 1.86 2.37
CA VAL A 32 -12.04 2.54 1.37
C VAL A 32 -12.87 3.64 0.72
N LYS A 33 -12.34 4.85 0.72
CA LYS A 33 -12.95 6.02 0.09
C LYS A 33 -11.98 6.62 -0.91
N TYR A 34 -12.51 7.17 -1.99
CA TYR A 34 -11.74 7.88 -3.00
C TYR A 34 -12.15 9.35 -2.97
N ARG A 35 -11.17 10.24 -2.83
CA ARG A 35 -11.42 11.67 -2.72
C ARG A 35 -10.33 12.42 -3.47
N SER A 36 -10.67 13.61 -3.93
CA SER A 36 -9.72 14.48 -4.62
C SER A 36 -8.89 15.26 -3.61
N PHE A 37 -7.57 15.12 -3.70
CA PHE A 37 -6.62 15.87 -2.88
C PHE A 37 -5.63 16.59 -3.79
N ASN A 38 -5.05 17.68 -3.28
CA ASN A 38 -3.98 18.39 -4.00
C ASN A 38 -2.59 18.02 -3.49
N THR A 39 -2.46 17.49 -2.28
CA THR A 39 -1.17 17.31 -1.61
C THR A 39 -0.88 15.87 -1.19
N TYR A 40 -1.90 15.04 -1.02
CA TYR A 40 -1.71 13.68 -0.50
C TYR A 40 -2.06 12.63 -1.54
N SER A 41 -1.34 11.51 -1.52
CA SER A 41 -1.71 10.35 -2.32
C SER A 41 -2.76 9.49 -1.62
N GLY A 42 -2.70 9.44 -0.31
CA GLY A 42 -3.65 8.71 0.49
C GLY A 42 -3.39 8.88 1.97
N CYS A 43 -4.28 8.30 2.75
CA CYS A 43 -4.09 8.21 4.19
C CYS A 43 -4.76 6.96 4.74
N CYS A 44 -4.30 6.49 5.88
CA CYS A 44 -4.98 5.45 6.62
C CYS A 44 -5.21 5.90 8.05
N ILE A 45 -6.34 5.46 8.60
CA ILE A 45 -6.76 5.83 9.95
C ILE A 45 -7.21 4.56 10.65
N ARG A 46 -6.68 4.33 11.85
CA ARG A 46 -7.18 3.29 12.75
C ARG A 46 -7.55 3.97 14.06
N MET A 47 -8.80 3.80 14.45
CA MET A 47 -9.30 4.41 15.67
C MET A 47 -10.49 3.61 16.19
N ASN A 48 -10.45 3.22 17.46
CA ASN A 48 -11.54 2.50 18.12
C ASN A 48 -11.99 1.24 17.37
N GLY A 49 -11.02 0.49 16.82
CA GLY A 49 -11.28 -0.73 16.09
C GLY A 49 -11.79 -0.54 14.66
N LYS A 50 -11.98 0.70 14.24
CA LYS A 50 -12.39 1.01 12.87
C LYS A 50 -11.18 1.37 12.03
N GLN A 51 -11.20 0.95 10.77
CA GLN A 51 -10.10 1.20 9.83
C GLN A 51 -10.65 1.84 8.57
N LEU A 52 -10.02 2.92 8.17
CA LEU A 52 -10.41 3.69 6.99
C LEU A 52 -9.17 4.00 6.16
N ILE A 53 -9.28 3.83 4.85
CA ILE A 53 -8.27 4.29 3.90
C ILE A 53 -8.95 5.26 2.94
N VAL A 54 -8.30 6.40 2.71
CA VAL A 54 -8.72 7.35 1.70
C VAL A 54 -7.62 7.42 0.64
N VAL A 55 -7.99 7.21 -0.61
CA VAL A 55 -7.07 7.21 -1.75
C VAL A 55 -7.40 8.42 -2.62
N ASN A 56 -6.35 9.12 -3.07
CA ASN A 56 -6.51 10.25 -3.97
C ASN A 56 -7.05 9.77 -5.31
N SER A 57 -8.23 10.27 -5.69
CA SER A 57 -8.88 9.88 -6.95
C SER A 57 -8.23 10.48 -8.18
N ASN A 58 -7.33 11.45 -8.02
CA ASN A 58 -6.70 12.18 -9.13
C ASN A 58 -5.47 11.47 -9.71
N MET A 59 -5.21 10.25 -9.32
CA MET A 59 -4.06 9.48 -9.77
C MET A 59 -4.48 8.45 -10.82
N SER A 60 -3.49 7.90 -11.54
CA SER A 60 -3.74 6.80 -12.47
C SER A 60 -4.30 5.59 -11.75
N LYS A 61 -4.93 4.69 -12.49
CA LYS A 61 -5.49 3.45 -11.94
C LYS A 61 -4.42 2.64 -11.20
N MET A 62 -3.25 2.47 -11.81
CA MET A 62 -2.17 1.70 -11.22
C MET A 62 -1.66 2.34 -9.93
N LYS A 63 -1.52 3.65 -9.93
CA LYS A 63 -1.07 4.39 -8.76
C LYS A 63 -2.07 4.28 -7.62
N LYS A 64 -3.36 4.36 -7.93
CA LYS A 64 -4.41 4.19 -6.92
C LYS A 64 -4.34 2.79 -6.28
N LEU A 65 -4.10 1.76 -7.07
CA LEU A 65 -3.98 0.40 -6.55
C LEU A 65 -2.73 0.24 -5.68
N PHE A 66 -1.61 0.81 -6.11
CA PHE A 66 -0.38 0.78 -5.32
C PHE A 66 -0.56 1.50 -3.98
N VAL A 67 -1.15 2.68 -4.02
CA VAL A 67 -1.41 3.46 -2.79
C VAL A 67 -2.36 2.69 -1.86
N LEU A 68 -3.40 2.06 -2.41
CA LEU A 68 -4.30 1.26 -1.59
C LEU A 68 -3.55 0.10 -0.90
N ALA A 69 -2.75 -0.65 -1.64
CA ALA A 69 -1.95 -1.72 -1.06
C ALA A 69 -0.96 -1.20 0.00
N HIS A 70 -0.34 -0.05 -0.26
CA HIS A 70 0.57 0.61 0.67
C HIS A 70 -0.13 0.97 1.99
N GLU A 71 -1.33 1.57 1.90
CA GLU A 71 -2.08 1.95 3.08
C GLU A 71 -2.60 0.73 3.85
N ILE A 72 -3.01 -0.34 3.15
CA ILE A 72 -3.35 -1.60 3.80
C ILE A 72 -2.15 -2.14 4.58
N ALA A 73 -0.96 -2.03 4.00
CA ALA A 73 0.26 -2.47 4.67
C ALA A 73 0.48 -1.76 5.99
N HIS A 74 0.25 -0.44 6.04
CA HIS A 74 0.35 0.28 7.31
C HIS A 74 -0.61 -0.28 8.35
N LEU A 75 -1.83 -0.59 7.95
CA LEU A 75 -2.82 -1.12 8.89
C LEU A 75 -2.49 -2.53 9.35
N LEU A 76 -1.83 -3.33 8.51
CA LEU A 76 -1.44 -4.70 8.87
C LEU A 76 -0.14 -4.77 9.68
N LEU A 77 0.84 -3.94 9.31
CA LEU A 77 2.20 -4.05 9.86
C LEU A 77 2.44 -3.14 11.06
N HIS A 78 1.62 -2.12 11.22
CA HIS A 78 1.82 -1.08 12.24
C HIS A 78 0.56 -0.99 13.09
N PRO A 79 0.42 -1.83 14.13
CA PRO A 79 -0.87 -2.12 14.78
C PRO A 79 -1.35 -1.08 15.81
N TYR A 80 -0.78 0.11 15.83
CA TYR A 80 -1.19 1.13 16.79
C TYR A 80 -2.31 1.99 16.24
N ASP A 81 -3.16 2.52 17.12
CA ASP A 81 -4.12 3.55 16.73
C ASP A 81 -3.34 4.72 16.14
N THR A 82 -3.64 5.06 14.90
CA THR A 82 -2.82 6.03 14.20
C THR A 82 -3.59 6.67 13.05
N ILE A 83 -3.16 7.87 12.72
CA ILE A 83 -3.56 8.56 11.50
C ILE A 83 -2.27 8.80 10.72
N ILE A 84 -2.17 8.18 9.55
CA ILE A 84 -1.01 8.34 8.69
C ILE A 84 -1.47 8.99 7.39
N ILE A 85 -1.04 10.23 7.17
CA ILE A 85 -1.35 10.99 5.95
C ILE A 85 -0.05 11.11 5.16
N ARG A 86 -0.09 10.67 3.89
CA ARG A 86 1.12 10.58 3.07
C ARG A 86 0.98 11.21 1.71
N SER A 87 2.02 11.92 1.31
CA SER A 87 2.32 12.11 -0.10
C SER A 87 2.98 10.85 -0.60
N PHE A 88 2.62 10.41 -1.80
CA PHE A 88 3.22 9.22 -2.41
C PHE A 88 4.63 9.58 -2.85
N SER A 89 5.60 9.30 -2.00
CA SER A 89 6.99 9.64 -2.23
C SER A 89 7.91 8.56 -1.70
N ILE A 90 9.16 8.61 -2.16
CA ILE A 90 10.22 7.76 -1.65
C ILE A 90 10.57 8.24 -0.25
N SER A 91 10.59 7.33 0.71
CA SER A 91 10.95 7.64 2.07
C SER A 91 11.97 6.65 2.59
N GLU A 92 12.94 7.15 3.33
CA GLU A 92 13.91 6.31 4.04
C GLU A 92 13.38 5.82 5.38
N ASN A 93 12.21 6.29 5.79
CA ASN A 93 11.57 5.86 7.03
C ASN A 93 11.26 4.36 6.94
N LYS A 94 11.60 3.64 7.99
CA LYS A 94 11.40 2.19 8.05
C LYS A 94 9.94 1.79 7.82
N ILE A 95 8.99 2.53 8.40
CA ILE A 95 7.57 2.25 8.26
C ILE A 95 7.14 2.36 6.80
N GLU A 96 7.60 3.42 6.13
CA GLU A 96 7.29 3.63 4.72
C GLU A 96 7.95 2.58 3.82
N PHE A 97 9.20 2.23 4.13
CA PHE A 97 9.88 1.16 3.41
C PHE A 97 9.10 -0.15 3.51
N GLU A 98 8.68 -0.52 4.71
CA GLU A 98 7.93 -1.75 4.93
C GLU A 98 6.61 -1.75 4.16
N ALA A 99 5.88 -0.64 4.17
CA ALA A 99 4.62 -0.52 3.45
C ALA A 99 4.83 -0.61 1.93
N ASN A 100 5.85 0.04 1.40
CA ASN A 100 6.20 -0.04 -0.01
C ASN A 100 6.63 -1.46 -0.41
N TYR A 101 7.40 -2.10 0.43
CA TYR A 101 7.86 -3.47 0.20
C TYR A 101 6.68 -4.44 0.13
N PHE A 102 5.77 -4.35 1.10
CA PHE A 102 4.55 -5.15 1.09
C PHE A 102 3.75 -4.93 -0.20
N ALA A 103 3.52 -3.67 -0.56
CA ALA A 103 2.72 -3.34 -1.74
C ALA A 103 3.36 -3.91 -3.02
N LYS A 104 4.67 -3.79 -3.15
CA LYS A 104 5.40 -4.35 -4.29
C LYS A 104 5.17 -5.85 -4.41
N ILE A 105 5.37 -6.58 -3.31
CA ILE A 105 5.24 -8.03 -3.31
C ILE A 105 3.79 -8.45 -3.56
N PHE A 106 2.84 -7.80 -2.88
CA PHE A 106 1.43 -8.13 -3.03
C PHE A 106 0.95 -7.96 -4.47
N LEU A 107 1.40 -6.90 -5.15
CA LEU A 107 0.97 -6.60 -6.52
C LEU A 107 1.85 -7.25 -7.59
N SER A 108 2.91 -7.95 -7.21
CA SER A 108 3.91 -8.47 -8.16
C SER A 108 3.33 -9.47 -9.17
N GLU A 109 2.22 -10.11 -8.85
CA GLU A 109 1.57 -11.08 -9.74
C GLU A 109 0.28 -10.55 -10.34
N SER A 110 0.02 -9.25 -10.17
CA SER A 110 -1.13 -8.64 -10.82
C SER A 110 -0.88 -8.51 -12.33
N GLU A 111 -1.97 -8.48 -13.10
CA GLU A 111 -1.89 -8.26 -14.54
C GLU A 111 -1.59 -6.81 -14.90
N LEU A 112 -1.46 -5.95 -13.89
CA LEU A 112 -1.20 -4.53 -14.08
C LEU A 112 0.26 -4.30 -14.39
N GLU A 113 0.51 -3.51 -15.43
CA GLU A 113 1.84 -3.10 -15.82
C GLU A 113 2.16 -1.76 -15.17
N PHE A 114 3.11 -1.78 -14.23
CA PHE A 114 3.56 -0.55 -13.58
C PHE A 114 4.64 0.18 -14.38
N GLU A 115 5.10 -0.41 -15.47
CA GLU A 115 6.23 0.09 -16.24
C GLU A 115 6.01 1.48 -16.83
N GLU A 116 4.76 1.85 -17.08
CA GLU A 116 4.44 3.17 -17.62
C GLU A 116 4.36 4.26 -16.55
N ASP A 117 4.32 3.90 -15.28
CA ASP A 117 4.25 4.85 -14.19
C ASP A 117 5.64 5.09 -13.62
N LYS A 118 6.24 6.22 -13.99
CA LYS A 118 7.60 6.56 -13.60
C LYS A 118 7.79 6.64 -12.08
N GLU A 119 6.80 7.13 -11.38
CA GLU A 119 6.86 7.32 -9.93
C GLU A 119 6.87 5.97 -9.21
N ILE A 120 5.99 5.06 -9.63
CA ILE A 120 5.97 3.70 -9.09
C ILE A 120 7.26 2.97 -9.43
N MET A 121 7.74 3.10 -10.66
CA MET A 121 8.99 2.45 -11.07
C MET A 121 10.17 2.96 -10.25
N GLN A 122 10.19 4.24 -9.93
CA GLN A 122 11.23 4.81 -9.08
C GLN A 122 11.18 4.22 -7.67
N LEU A 123 9.98 4.10 -7.10
CA LEU A 123 9.80 3.48 -5.79
C LEU A 123 10.25 2.03 -5.78
N LEU A 124 9.88 1.27 -6.81
CA LEU A 124 10.25 -0.14 -6.90
C LEU A 124 11.76 -0.32 -7.01
N ARG A 125 12.43 0.53 -7.78
CA ARG A 125 13.89 0.50 -7.89
C ARG A 125 14.56 0.75 -6.56
N ASN A 126 14.07 1.70 -5.79
CA ASN A 126 14.63 2.01 -4.49
C ASN A 126 14.45 0.85 -3.51
N ILE A 127 13.32 0.16 -3.57
CA ILE A 127 13.09 -1.02 -2.76
C ILE A 127 14.09 -2.12 -3.11
N ASP A 128 14.34 -2.32 -4.40
CA ASP A 128 15.28 -3.33 -4.88
C ASP A 128 16.72 -3.07 -4.40
N ILE A 129 17.11 -1.82 -4.30
CA ILE A 129 18.44 -1.44 -3.78
C ILE A 129 18.61 -1.91 -2.32
N PHE A 130 17.54 -1.86 -1.53
CA PHE A 130 17.59 -2.20 -0.11
C PHE A 130 17.33 -3.67 0.17
N GLN A 131 17.05 -4.44 -0.84
CA GLN A 131 16.94 -5.88 -0.72
C GLN A 131 18.28 -6.57 -0.84
#